data_c4a8ede1b03823416311e436dfbddb25
#
_entry.id   c4a8ede1b03823416311e436dfbddb25
#
_cell.length_a   1.000
_cell.length_b   1.000
_cell.length_c   1.000
_cell.angle_alpha   90.00
_cell.angle_beta   90.00
_cell.angle_gamma   90.00
#
_symmetry.space_group_name_H-M   'P 1'
#
loop_
_entity.id
_entity.type
_entity.pdbx_description
1 polymer ?
#
loop_
_entity_poly.entity_id
_entity_poly.type
_entity_poly.pdbx_seq_one_letter_code
_entity_poly.pdbx_strand_id
1 'polypeptide(L)'
;MHFTKIFIVLALSLAVGFLGCAEQKVAAPTEEQITKNLVPPKAEVKSQSFLAELSDLKVVMTVDTASKEIVGTPSLKGQAKITNQSKDIMDIQVATLEYLDKAGKPIAFKSGEEIPKISVFVKALKPGESNEGFFDARIPGMAVKENALGRIEINLVYVPSPLKRETLTLSEKVE
;
A
#
# COMPACT_ATOMS: atom_id res chain seq x y z
N MET A 1 -44.88 64.95 9.58
CA MET A 1 -43.65 64.58 8.74
C MET A 1 -42.74 63.51 9.36
N HIS A 2 -43.22 62.58 10.19
CA HIS A 2 -42.37 61.55 10.80
C HIS A 2 -42.71 60.12 10.37
N PHE A 3 -43.84 59.90 9.75
CA PHE A 3 -44.26 58.57 9.30
C PHE A 3 -43.54 58.07 8.05
N THR A 4 -43.10 58.95 7.18
CA THR A 4 -42.45 58.60 5.91
C THR A 4 -41.01 58.09 6.11
N LYS A 5 -40.34 58.48 7.20
CA LYS A 5 -38.95 58.06 7.49
C LYS A 5 -38.88 56.64 8.09
N ILE A 6 -39.93 56.20 8.78
CA ILE A 6 -39.99 54.86 9.39
C ILE A 6 -40.19 53.77 8.33
N PHE A 7 -40.97 54.05 7.28
CA PHE A 7 -41.20 53.10 6.19
C PHE A 7 -39.95 52.82 5.33
N ILE A 8 -39.05 53.81 5.16
CA ILE A 8 -37.82 53.64 4.39
C ILE A 8 -36.80 52.77 5.14
N VAL A 9 -36.75 52.85 6.46
CA VAL A 9 -35.83 52.00 7.26
C VAL A 9 -36.34 50.57 7.33
N LEU A 10 -37.64 50.32 7.33
CA LEU A 10 -38.22 48.98 7.34
C LEU A 10 -38.09 48.28 5.97
N ALA A 11 -38.09 49.01 4.86
CA ALA A 11 -37.90 48.47 3.51
C ALA A 11 -36.44 48.08 3.24
N LEU A 12 -35.49 48.77 3.87
CA LEU A 12 -34.06 48.43 3.72
C LEU A 12 -33.62 47.19 4.53
N SER A 13 -34.31 46.88 5.62
CA SER A 13 -34.01 45.71 6.44
C SER A 13 -34.53 44.39 5.86
N LEU A 14 -35.50 44.41 4.91
CA LEU A 14 -35.92 43.19 4.20
C LEU A 14 -35.06 42.81 2.99
N ALA A 15 -34.22 43.69 2.48
CA ALA A 15 -33.40 43.43 1.33
C ALA A 15 -32.09 42.71 1.65
N VAL A 16 -31.71 42.59 2.94
CA VAL A 16 -30.44 41.90 3.38
C VAL A 16 -30.66 40.42 3.68
N GLY A 17 -31.91 39.97 3.73
CA GLY A 17 -32.24 38.58 4.10
C GLY A 17 -32.18 37.53 2.96
N PHE A 18 -31.90 37.92 1.71
CA PHE A 18 -31.87 36.99 0.57
C PHE A 18 -30.48 36.71 -0.03
N LEU A 19 -29.42 37.17 0.61
CA LEU A 19 -28.06 36.90 0.17
C LEU A 19 -27.38 35.83 1.02
N GLY A 20 -27.96 34.65 1.14
CA GLY A 20 -27.34 33.71 2.01
C GLY A 20 -27.76 32.26 1.90
N CYS A 21 -27.81 31.70 0.74
CA CYS A 21 -27.55 30.26 0.53
C CYS A 21 -26.91 30.12 -0.84
N ALA A 22 -25.66 30.55 -0.94
CA ALA A 22 -24.80 29.92 -1.91
C ALA A 22 -24.62 28.48 -1.41
N GLU A 23 -25.32 27.53 -2.02
CA GLU A 23 -24.98 26.13 -1.91
C GLU A 23 -23.48 26.03 -2.20
N GLN A 24 -22.70 25.82 -1.15
CA GLN A 24 -21.31 25.48 -1.30
C GLN A 24 -21.32 24.16 -2.05
N LYS A 25 -21.16 24.21 -3.39
CA LYS A 25 -20.89 23.02 -4.19
C LYS A 25 -19.68 22.38 -3.53
N VAL A 26 -19.93 21.30 -2.79
CA VAL A 26 -18.86 20.43 -2.29
C VAL A 26 -18.11 20.01 -3.54
N ALA A 27 -16.91 20.53 -3.71
CA ALA A 27 -16.06 20.13 -4.82
C ALA A 27 -15.97 18.61 -4.79
N ALA A 28 -16.22 17.98 -5.93
CA ALA A 28 -16.04 16.54 -6.05
C ALA A 28 -14.63 16.18 -5.58
N PRO A 29 -14.43 15.05 -4.87
CA PRO A 29 -13.11 14.65 -4.44
C PRO A 29 -12.18 14.60 -5.66
N THR A 30 -11.05 15.26 -5.55
CA THR A 30 -10.04 15.30 -6.62
C THR A 30 -9.19 14.03 -6.66
N GLU A 31 -9.39 13.13 -5.71
CA GLU A 31 -8.63 11.89 -5.56
C GLU A 31 -9.55 10.67 -5.57
N GLU A 32 -9.10 9.62 -6.23
CA GLU A 32 -9.77 8.32 -6.34
C GLU A 32 -8.82 7.20 -5.92
N GLN A 33 -9.32 6.24 -5.16
CA GLN A 33 -8.55 5.05 -4.81
C GLN A 33 -8.77 3.97 -5.86
N ILE A 34 -7.68 3.51 -6.46
CA ILE A 34 -7.67 2.43 -7.46
C ILE A 34 -6.98 1.21 -6.85
N THR A 35 -7.59 0.04 -7.08
CA THR A 35 -6.99 -1.25 -6.73
C THR A 35 -6.68 -2.03 -8.00
N LYS A 36 -5.45 -2.52 -8.10
CA LYS A 36 -5.00 -3.44 -9.17
C LYS A 36 -4.54 -4.75 -8.55
N ASN A 37 -4.99 -5.87 -9.12
CA ASN A 37 -4.52 -7.18 -8.69
C ASN A 37 -3.15 -7.48 -9.28
N LEU A 38 -2.34 -8.27 -8.58
CA LEU A 38 -1.14 -8.87 -9.14
C LEU A 38 -1.51 -10.19 -9.84
N VAL A 39 -0.72 -10.55 -10.82
CA VAL A 39 -0.89 -11.79 -11.58
C VAL A 39 0.42 -12.57 -11.58
N PRO A 40 0.38 -13.80 -11.08
CA PRO A 40 -0.75 -14.56 -10.53
C PRO A 40 -1.22 -14.04 -9.15
N PRO A 41 -2.51 -14.21 -8.78
CA PRO A 41 -3.05 -13.74 -7.50
C PRO A 41 -2.58 -14.59 -6.30
N LYS A 42 -1.89 -15.69 -6.57
CA LYS A 42 -1.26 -16.57 -5.59
C LYS A 42 0.12 -16.95 -6.06
N ALA A 43 1.06 -16.92 -5.16
CA ALA A 43 2.43 -17.32 -5.40
C ALA A 43 2.92 -18.22 -4.27
N GLU A 44 3.69 -19.25 -4.64
CA GLU A 44 4.37 -20.13 -3.72
C GLU A 44 5.86 -20.08 -4.00
N VAL A 45 6.63 -19.81 -2.98
CA VAL A 45 8.09 -19.75 -3.07
C VAL A 45 8.67 -20.69 -2.02
N LYS A 46 9.48 -21.62 -2.48
CA LYS A 46 10.13 -22.61 -1.64
C LYS A 46 11.63 -22.35 -1.59
N SER A 47 12.15 -22.22 -0.38
CA SER A 47 13.55 -22.22 -0.09
C SER A 47 13.97 -23.53 0.60
N GLN A 48 15.23 -23.62 1.01
CA GLN A 48 15.71 -24.79 1.75
C GLN A 48 15.07 -24.90 3.15
N SER A 49 14.74 -23.77 3.77
CA SER A 49 14.27 -23.71 5.16
C SER A 49 12.81 -23.27 5.29
N PHE A 50 12.26 -22.62 4.28
CA PHE A 50 10.93 -22.07 4.31
C PHE A 50 10.10 -22.39 3.07
N LEU A 51 8.81 -22.50 3.30
CA LEU A 51 7.77 -22.36 2.27
C LEU A 51 7.02 -21.05 2.56
N ALA A 52 6.99 -20.15 1.59
CA ALA A 52 6.18 -18.94 1.63
C ALA A 52 5.04 -19.05 0.63
N GLU A 53 3.81 -18.93 1.12
CA GLU A 53 2.59 -18.87 0.33
C GLU A 53 2.03 -17.45 0.42
N LEU A 54 1.83 -16.82 -0.72
CA LEU A 54 1.25 -15.47 -0.83
C LEU A 54 -0.08 -15.56 -1.57
N SER A 55 -1.06 -14.81 -1.12
CA SER A 55 -2.38 -14.77 -1.74
C SER A 55 -3.00 -13.37 -1.66
N ASP A 56 -4.02 -13.14 -2.49
CA ASP A 56 -4.78 -11.90 -2.55
C ASP A 56 -3.89 -10.66 -2.76
N LEU A 57 -2.82 -10.85 -3.55
CA LEU A 57 -1.87 -9.79 -3.84
C LEU A 57 -2.51 -8.69 -4.68
N LYS A 58 -2.50 -7.48 -4.16
CA LYS A 58 -3.05 -6.30 -4.82
C LYS A 58 -2.28 -5.03 -4.49
N VAL A 59 -2.24 -4.14 -5.44
CA VAL A 59 -1.73 -2.78 -5.24
C VAL A 59 -2.90 -1.83 -5.08
N VAL A 60 -2.88 -1.06 -4.01
CA VAL A 60 -3.83 0.03 -3.76
C VAL A 60 -3.09 1.35 -3.92
N MET A 61 -3.62 2.24 -4.76
CA MET A 61 -3.05 3.54 -5.04
C MET A 61 -4.12 4.61 -5.05
N THR A 62 -3.74 5.82 -4.70
CA THR A 62 -4.58 7.01 -4.87
C THR A 62 -4.13 7.74 -6.13
N VAL A 63 -5.07 8.12 -6.98
CA VAL A 63 -4.82 8.91 -8.19
C VAL A 63 -5.60 10.20 -8.15
N ASP A 64 -5.01 11.27 -8.64
CA ASP A 64 -5.72 12.51 -8.91
C ASP A 64 -6.63 12.32 -10.13
N THR A 65 -7.91 12.67 -9.99
CA THR A 65 -8.93 12.41 -11.02
C THR A 65 -8.75 13.25 -12.28
N ALA A 66 -8.09 14.40 -12.17
CA ALA A 66 -7.85 15.30 -13.29
C ALA A 66 -6.58 14.96 -14.05
N SER A 67 -5.44 14.82 -13.35
CA SER A 67 -4.14 14.54 -13.96
C SER A 67 -3.88 13.05 -14.22
N LYS A 68 -4.64 12.16 -13.56
CA LYS A 68 -4.42 10.70 -13.53
C LYS A 68 -3.05 10.30 -12.95
N GLU A 69 -2.42 11.21 -12.24
CA GLU A 69 -1.15 10.95 -11.56
C GLU A 69 -1.37 10.24 -10.21
N ILE A 70 -0.43 9.37 -9.85
CA ILE A 70 -0.42 8.71 -8.55
C ILE A 70 -0.05 9.72 -7.47
N VAL A 71 -0.93 9.89 -6.49
CA VAL A 71 -0.74 10.75 -5.33
C VAL A 71 -0.26 9.88 -4.17
N GLY A 72 0.88 10.26 -3.58
CA GLY A 72 1.49 9.51 -2.49
C GLY A 72 2.17 8.23 -2.93
N THR A 73 2.43 7.35 -1.98
CA THR A 73 3.09 6.07 -2.21
C THR A 73 2.06 4.96 -2.21
N PRO A 74 1.96 4.14 -3.28
CA PRO A 74 1.07 3.00 -3.32
C PRO A 74 1.39 1.95 -2.25
N SER A 75 0.39 1.14 -1.89
CA SER A 75 0.51 0.00 -0.97
C SER A 75 0.37 -1.32 -1.71
N LEU A 76 1.27 -2.26 -1.42
CA LEU A 76 1.13 -3.67 -1.75
C LEU A 76 0.47 -4.37 -0.57
N LYS A 77 -0.69 -4.97 -0.79
CA LYS A 77 -1.48 -5.69 0.22
C LYS A 77 -1.67 -7.14 -0.16
N GLY A 78 -1.78 -7.99 0.84
CA GLY A 78 -2.03 -9.42 0.63
C GLY A 78 -2.03 -10.19 1.93
N GLN A 79 -2.09 -11.52 1.78
CA GLN A 79 -1.88 -12.48 2.86
C GLN A 79 -0.56 -13.20 2.61
N ALA A 80 0.17 -13.45 3.68
CA ALA A 80 1.38 -14.25 3.65
C ALA A 80 1.29 -15.36 4.70
N LYS A 81 1.66 -16.59 4.31
CA LYS A 81 1.82 -17.71 5.20
C LYS A 81 3.24 -18.25 5.03
N ILE A 82 3.99 -18.29 6.11
CA ILE A 82 5.34 -18.87 6.10
C ILE A 82 5.38 -20.10 6.97
N THR A 83 5.87 -21.20 6.40
CA THR A 83 6.04 -22.49 7.05
C THR A 83 7.51 -22.78 7.23
N ASN A 84 7.91 -23.15 8.44
CA ASN A 84 9.26 -23.64 8.71
C ASN A 84 9.41 -25.08 8.22
N GLN A 85 10.20 -25.31 7.17
CA GLN A 85 10.50 -26.63 6.63
C GLN A 85 11.81 -27.21 7.16
N SER A 86 12.53 -26.48 8.00
CA SER A 86 13.78 -26.97 8.61
C SER A 86 13.51 -27.90 9.80
N LYS A 87 14.59 -28.47 10.34
CA LYS A 87 14.55 -29.31 11.56
C LYS A 87 14.73 -28.48 12.84
N ASP A 88 15.04 -27.17 12.70
CA ASP A 88 15.36 -26.29 13.79
C ASP A 88 14.21 -25.32 14.06
N ILE A 89 14.16 -24.76 15.28
CA ILE A 89 13.26 -23.65 15.58
C ILE A 89 13.82 -22.40 14.88
N MET A 90 12.95 -21.68 14.18
CA MET A 90 13.31 -20.49 13.39
C MET A 90 12.60 -19.26 13.93
N ASP A 91 13.37 -18.29 14.40
CA ASP A 91 12.86 -17.00 14.84
C ASP A 91 13.12 -15.95 13.75
N ILE A 92 12.05 -15.56 13.04
CA ILE A 92 12.14 -14.59 11.96
C ILE A 92 12.20 -13.18 12.58
N GLN A 93 13.33 -12.51 12.41
CA GLN A 93 13.61 -11.20 12.97
C GLN A 93 13.11 -10.06 12.08
N VAL A 94 13.32 -10.21 10.78
CA VAL A 94 12.96 -9.18 9.80
C VAL A 94 12.57 -9.84 8.48
N ALA A 95 11.51 -9.33 7.87
CA ALA A 95 11.17 -9.56 6.48
C ALA A 95 11.15 -8.21 5.74
N THR A 96 11.89 -8.10 4.64
CA THR A 96 11.91 -6.90 3.80
C THR A 96 11.56 -7.25 2.37
N LEU A 97 10.96 -6.28 1.65
CA LEU A 97 10.63 -6.40 0.24
C LEU A 97 11.61 -5.59 -0.61
N GLU A 98 12.09 -6.18 -1.69
CA GLU A 98 12.82 -5.50 -2.74
C GLU A 98 12.07 -5.67 -4.06
N TYR A 99 11.86 -4.56 -4.78
CA TYR A 99 11.11 -4.53 -6.03
C TYR A 99 12.09 -4.39 -7.18
N LEU A 100 12.01 -5.30 -8.14
CA LEU A 100 12.91 -5.34 -9.27
C LEU A 100 12.14 -5.18 -10.57
N ASP A 101 12.73 -4.50 -11.53
CA ASP A 101 12.18 -4.36 -12.87
C ASP A 101 12.32 -5.67 -13.69
N LYS A 102 11.84 -5.64 -14.92
CA LYS A 102 11.91 -6.79 -15.85
C LYS A 102 13.34 -7.19 -16.22
N ALA A 103 14.31 -6.29 -16.04
CA ALA A 103 15.73 -6.53 -16.24
C ALA A 103 16.43 -7.00 -14.95
N GLY A 104 15.71 -7.07 -13.83
CA GLY A 104 16.26 -7.44 -12.53
C GLY A 104 16.96 -6.30 -11.79
N LYS A 105 16.76 -5.06 -12.21
CA LYS A 105 17.34 -3.89 -11.57
C LYS A 105 16.40 -3.38 -10.48
N PRO A 106 16.92 -2.99 -9.29
CA PRO A 106 16.11 -2.45 -8.20
C PRO A 106 15.35 -1.19 -8.63
N ILE A 107 14.05 -1.15 -8.31
CA ILE A 107 13.20 0.02 -8.48
C ILE A 107 13.25 0.82 -7.19
N ALA A 108 13.86 2.00 -7.25
CA ALA A 108 14.03 2.86 -6.09
C ALA A 108 12.72 3.50 -5.64
N PHE A 109 12.57 3.68 -4.34
CA PHE A 109 11.60 4.59 -3.76
C PHE A 109 12.02 6.05 -4.03
N LYS A 110 11.07 6.97 -3.89
CA LYS A 110 11.40 8.40 -3.89
C LYS A 110 12.37 8.68 -2.74
N SER A 111 13.23 9.67 -2.90
CA SER A 111 14.19 10.07 -1.86
C SER A 111 13.50 10.31 -0.51
N GLY A 112 14.04 9.71 0.55
CA GLY A 112 13.51 9.78 1.90
C GLY A 112 12.46 8.73 2.28
N GLU A 113 12.05 7.86 1.36
CA GLU A 113 11.16 6.75 1.68
C GLU A 113 11.97 5.53 2.19
N GLU A 114 11.51 4.93 3.28
CA GLU A 114 12.14 3.75 3.86
C GLU A 114 11.82 2.48 3.07
N ILE A 115 12.76 1.52 3.07
CA ILE A 115 12.53 0.17 2.54
C ILE A 115 11.42 -0.50 3.37
N PRO A 116 10.36 -1.02 2.73
CA PRO A 116 9.25 -1.60 3.45
C PRO A 116 9.66 -2.86 4.21
N LYS A 117 9.30 -2.88 5.48
CA LYS A 117 9.42 -4.03 6.37
C LYS A 117 8.04 -4.68 6.49
N ILE A 118 7.98 -5.99 6.32
CA ILE A 118 6.75 -6.75 6.58
C ILE A 118 6.78 -7.19 8.04
N SER A 119 5.83 -6.72 8.82
CA SER A 119 5.72 -7.06 10.25
C SER A 119 4.82 -8.29 10.52
N VAL A 120 4.74 -9.22 9.59
CA VAL A 120 3.84 -10.39 9.71
C VAL A 120 4.36 -11.45 10.71
N PHE A 121 5.66 -11.37 11.09
CA PHE A 121 6.32 -12.48 11.76
C PHE A 121 6.94 -12.03 13.08
N VAL A 122 6.25 -12.35 14.16
CA VAL A 122 6.67 -11.98 15.53
C VAL A 122 6.91 -13.24 16.38
N LYS A 123 6.90 -14.43 15.78
CA LYS A 123 6.91 -15.68 16.52
C LYS A 123 7.98 -16.63 15.99
N ALA A 124 8.67 -17.28 16.94
CA ALA A 124 9.53 -18.42 16.62
C ALA A 124 8.69 -19.59 16.10
N LEU A 125 9.03 -20.12 14.93
CA LEU A 125 8.35 -21.22 14.29
C LEU A 125 9.08 -22.54 14.59
N LYS A 126 8.39 -23.51 15.16
CA LYS A 126 8.90 -24.88 15.29
C LYS A 126 8.94 -25.58 13.93
N PRO A 127 9.69 -26.69 13.79
CA PRO A 127 9.65 -27.52 12.58
C PRO A 127 8.21 -27.87 12.17
N GLY A 128 7.85 -27.58 10.93
CA GLY A 128 6.52 -27.80 10.37
C GLY A 128 5.46 -26.79 10.80
N GLU A 129 5.77 -25.85 11.69
CA GLU A 129 4.83 -24.80 12.12
C GLU A 129 4.73 -23.71 11.07
N SER A 130 3.53 -23.15 10.90
CA SER A 130 3.27 -22.02 10.02
C SER A 130 2.80 -20.81 10.81
N ASN A 131 3.10 -19.62 10.28
CA ASN A 131 2.49 -18.38 10.69
C ASN A 131 1.90 -17.68 9.47
N GLU A 132 0.70 -17.11 9.63
CA GLU A 132 0.02 -16.40 8.55
C GLU A 132 -0.54 -15.07 9.04
N GLY A 133 -0.68 -14.12 8.13
CA GLY A 133 -1.24 -12.82 8.41
C GLY A 133 -1.35 -11.94 7.19
N PHE A 134 -2.10 -10.86 7.35
CA PHE A 134 -2.18 -9.80 6.35
C PHE A 134 -0.95 -8.90 6.43
N PHE A 135 -0.54 -8.41 5.29
CA PHE A 135 0.49 -7.38 5.23
C PHE A 135 0.03 -6.19 4.38
N ASP A 136 0.58 -5.04 4.72
CA ASP A 136 0.43 -3.79 3.99
C ASP A 136 1.82 -3.15 3.92
N ALA A 137 2.41 -3.16 2.75
CA ALA A 137 3.77 -2.68 2.53
C ALA A 137 3.78 -1.62 1.41
N ARG A 138 4.66 -0.63 1.52
CA ARG A 138 4.83 0.36 0.45
C ARG A 138 5.41 -0.27 -0.80
N ILE A 139 4.99 0.20 -1.97
CA ILE A 139 5.56 -0.17 -3.27
C ILE A 139 5.97 1.09 -4.03
N PRO A 140 7.13 1.10 -4.74
CA PRO A 140 7.53 2.28 -5.50
C PRO A 140 6.49 2.65 -6.55
N GLY A 141 6.13 3.94 -6.63
CA GLY A 141 5.15 4.42 -7.61
C GLY A 141 5.52 4.08 -9.06
N MET A 142 6.81 4.08 -9.40
CA MET A 142 7.31 3.70 -10.73
C MET A 142 7.03 2.23 -11.06
N ALA A 143 7.06 1.33 -10.07
CA ALA A 143 6.75 -0.09 -10.27
C ALA A 143 5.32 -0.28 -10.82
N VAL A 144 4.40 0.61 -10.42
CA VAL A 144 2.97 0.55 -10.76
C VAL A 144 2.63 1.40 -11.98
N LYS A 145 3.18 2.64 -12.06
CA LYS A 145 2.85 3.62 -13.11
C LYS A 145 3.25 3.12 -14.50
N GLU A 146 4.42 2.56 -14.62
CA GLU A 146 5.00 2.15 -15.90
C GLU A 146 4.88 0.66 -16.16
N ASN A 147 4.14 -0.06 -15.32
CA ASN A 147 4.12 -1.53 -15.34
C ASN A 147 5.55 -2.11 -15.37
N ALA A 148 6.45 -1.45 -14.62
CA ALA A 148 7.87 -1.76 -14.62
C ALA A 148 8.20 -2.96 -13.72
N LEU A 149 7.32 -3.30 -12.77
CA LEU A 149 7.53 -4.42 -11.86
C LEU A 149 7.73 -5.73 -12.63
N GLY A 150 8.87 -6.36 -12.41
CA GLY A 150 9.19 -7.67 -12.96
C GLY A 150 9.13 -8.78 -11.93
N ARG A 151 9.59 -8.48 -10.70
CA ARG A 151 9.56 -9.43 -9.58
C ARG A 151 9.66 -8.71 -8.23
N ILE A 152 9.25 -9.41 -7.19
CA ILE A 152 9.40 -8.99 -5.80
C ILE A 152 10.32 -10.00 -5.11
N GLU A 153 11.34 -9.53 -4.41
CA GLU A 153 12.21 -10.35 -3.58
C GLU A 153 11.87 -10.13 -2.11
N ILE A 154 11.66 -11.23 -1.40
CA ILE A 154 11.41 -11.22 0.04
C ILE A 154 12.68 -11.67 0.74
N ASN A 155 13.31 -10.77 1.48
CA ASN A 155 14.50 -11.05 2.25
C ASN A 155 14.12 -11.34 3.69
N LEU A 156 14.38 -12.58 4.14
CA LEU A 156 14.13 -13.02 5.51
C LEU A 156 15.42 -13.06 6.30
N VAL A 157 15.43 -12.45 7.47
CA VAL A 157 16.52 -12.57 8.47
C VAL A 157 15.95 -13.34 9.65
N TYR A 158 16.62 -14.44 10.00
CA TYR A 158 16.14 -15.34 11.04
C TYR A 158 17.29 -15.96 11.88
N VAL A 159 16.94 -16.47 13.04
CA VAL A 159 17.80 -17.24 13.96
C VAL A 159 17.27 -18.67 13.95
N PRO A 160 18.07 -19.76 13.99
CA PRO A 160 19.24 -19.90 14.85
C PRO A 160 20.56 -19.42 14.24
N SER A 161 21.50 -19.22 15.13
CA SER A 161 22.86 -18.83 14.83
C SER A 161 23.65 -19.95 14.08
N PRO A 162 24.44 -19.58 13.04
CA PRO A 162 24.67 -18.21 12.62
C PRO A 162 23.46 -17.63 11.88
N LEU A 163 23.29 -16.31 11.96
CA LEU A 163 22.27 -15.58 11.20
C LEU A 163 22.32 -15.98 9.72
N LYS A 164 21.24 -16.51 9.22
CA LYS A 164 21.08 -16.86 7.81
C LYS A 164 20.18 -15.85 7.12
N ARG A 165 20.48 -15.55 5.86
CA ARG A 165 19.62 -14.76 4.99
C ARG A 165 19.14 -15.64 3.85
N GLU A 166 17.85 -15.64 3.63
CA GLU A 166 17.25 -16.24 2.45
C GLU A 166 16.46 -15.16 1.68
N THR A 167 16.59 -15.18 0.37
CA THR A 167 15.84 -14.32 -0.54
C THR A 167 14.81 -15.18 -1.26
N LEU A 168 13.55 -14.81 -1.13
CA LEU A 168 12.44 -15.44 -1.82
C LEU A 168 12.04 -14.53 -2.99
N THR A 169 12.00 -15.09 -4.19
CA THR A 169 11.75 -14.34 -5.40
C THR A 169 10.38 -14.66 -5.97
N LEU A 170 9.58 -13.63 -6.19
CA LEU A 170 8.26 -13.68 -6.83
C LEU A 170 8.33 -12.98 -8.17
N SER A 171 7.81 -13.63 -9.20
CA SER A 171 7.61 -13.01 -10.52
C SER A 171 6.17 -12.59 -10.66
N GLU A 172 5.90 -11.30 -10.54
CA GLU A 172 4.56 -10.72 -10.51
C GLU A 172 4.44 -9.58 -11.51
N LYS A 173 3.24 -9.42 -12.07
CA LYS A 173 2.88 -8.31 -12.96
C LYS A 173 1.69 -7.55 -12.38
N VAL A 174 1.65 -6.25 -12.62
CA VAL A 174 0.49 -5.40 -12.31
C VAL A 174 -0.39 -5.33 -13.56
N GLU A 175 -1.68 -5.68 -13.42
CA GLU A 175 -2.72 -5.53 -14.44
C GLU A 175 -3.61 -4.32 -14.23
#